data_057fe24258df7f926496ecb5e1ddb49c
#
_entry.id   057fe24258df7f926496ecb5e1ddb49c
#
_cell.length_a   1.000
_cell.length_b   1.000
_cell.length_c   1.000
_cell.angle_alpha   90.00
_cell.angle_beta   90.00
_cell.angle_gamma   90.00
#
_symmetry.space_group_name_H-M   'P 1'
#
loop_
_entity.id
_entity.type
_entity.pdbx_description
1 polymer ?
#
loop_
_entity_poly.entity_id
_entity_poly.type
_entity_poly.pdbx_seq_one_letter_code
_entity_poly.pdbx_strand_id
1 'polypeptide(L)'
;MSEEYERFIDVPSNHEAYMYVNKAYEMGYISGYGGMFYPDRKISFEDASVIFCKIMGLDYYAKALNGYPYGYYNAAKKFGIFKGLKTDRGNEVTYQDTVKMLYNLLNAPLVQNLKTPDSDIVVDVKKDETFLGSYYSVYRAEGTLETVGNSSVKYDSNCSENTITIDGVSYNTDKDYLDYLGM
;
A
#
# COMPACT_ATOMS: atom_id res chain seq x y z
N MET A 1 -27.61 -5.21 -22.51
CA MET A 1 -26.47 -4.35 -22.82
C MET A 1 -26.61 -3.19 -21.87
N SER A 2 -25.80 -3.16 -20.80
CA SER A 2 -25.71 -1.99 -19.91
C SER A 2 -25.08 -0.87 -20.74
N GLU A 3 -25.77 0.25 -20.88
CA GLU A 3 -25.19 1.48 -21.43
C GLU A 3 -23.93 1.76 -20.61
N GLU A 4 -22.77 1.66 -21.25
CA GLU A 4 -21.48 2.08 -20.66
C GLU A 4 -21.55 3.61 -20.52
N TYR A 5 -21.91 4.05 -19.34
CA TYR A 5 -21.99 5.48 -19.02
C TYR A 5 -20.56 6.02 -18.93
N GLU A 6 -20.16 6.82 -19.91
CA GLU A 6 -18.89 7.56 -19.86
C GLU A 6 -18.94 8.53 -18.66
N ARG A 7 -18.20 8.19 -17.62
CA ARG A 7 -18.20 8.93 -16.34
C ARG A 7 -17.51 10.28 -16.47
N PHE A 8 -16.45 10.32 -17.27
CA PHE A 8 -15.65 11.51 -17.53
C PHE A 8 -15.54 11.76 -19.00
N ILE A 9 -15.86 12.98 -19.45
CA ILE A 9 -15.90 13.35 -20.87
C ILE A 9 -14.52 13.22 -21.52
N ASP A 10 -13.44 13.47 -20.75
CA ASP A 10 -12.04 13.41 -21.17
C ASP A 10 -11.40 12.02 -21.01
N VAL A 11 -12.16 11.02 -20.59
CA VAL A 11 -11.74 9.62 -20.51
C VAL A 11 -12.80 8.75 -21.19
N PRO A 12 -12.95 8.86 -22.53
CA PRO A 12 -13.91 8.06 -23.29
C PRO A 12 -13.54 6.58 -23.31
N SER A 13 -14.44 5.72 -23.74
CA SER A 13 -14.28 4.25 -23.67
C SER A 13 -13.07 3.70 -24.43
N ASN A 14 -12.55 4.43 -25.40
CA ASN A 14 -11.32 4.10 -26.14
C ASN A 14 -10.04 4.64 -25.51
N HIS A 15 -10.12 5.38 -24.39
CA HIS A 15 -8.96 5.90 -23.69
C HIS A 15 -8.26 4.77 -22.90
N GLU A 16 -6.93 4.69 -22.96
CA GLU A 16 -6.15 3.62 -22.30
C GLU A 16 -6.38 3.52 -20.78
N ALA A 17 -6.65 4.64 -20.12
CA ALA A 17 -6.93 4.69 -18.68
C ALA A 17 -8.41 4.44 -18.33
N TYR A 18 -9.32 4.25 -19.31
CA TYR A 18 -10.77 4.19 -19.10
C TYR A 18 -11.17 3.20 -18.00
N MET A 19 -10.72 1.96 -18.10
CA MET A 19 -11.09 0.91 -17.13
C MET A 19 -10.57 1.23 -15.72
N TYR A 20 -9.35 1.72 -15.62
CA TYR A 20 -8.71 2.02 -14.33
C TYR A 20 -9.36 3.22 -13.65
N VAL A 21 -9.62 4.29 -14.39
CA VAL A 21 -10.25 5.52 -13.88
C VAL A 21 -11.67 5.24 -13.42
N ASN A 22 -12.48 4.53 -14.22
CA ASN A 22 -13.83 4.17 -13.82
C ASN A 22 -13.83 3.27 -12.58
N LYS A 23 -12.93 2.27 -12.51
CA LYS A 23 -12.82 1.41 -11.34
C LYS A 23 -12.42 2.18 -10.09
N ALA A 24 -11.43 3.05 -10.19
CA ALA A 24 -11.01 3.89 -9.06
C ALA A 24 -12.13 4.84 -8.59
N TYR A 25 -12.92 5.35 -9.52
CA TYR A 25 -14.11 6.15 -9.19
C TYR A 25 -15.18 5.33 -8.48
N GLU A 26 -15.53 4.15 -8.99
CA GLU A 26 -16.50 3.23 -8.36
C GLU A 26 -16.08 2.86 -6.93
N MET A 27 -14.79 2.66 -6.71
CA MET A 27 -14.23 2.39 -5.38
C MET A 27 -14.16 3.64 -4.49
N GLY A 28 -14.52 4.82 -5.01
CA GLY A 28 -14.50 6.08 -4.27
C GLY A 28 -13.12 6.69 -4.05
N TYR A 29 -12.08 6.16 -4.68
CA TYR A 29 -10.71 6.66 -4.51
C TYR A 29 -10.47 7.99 -5.20
N ILE A 30 -11.14 8.23 -6.32
CA ILE A 30 -11.08 9.47 -7.10
C ILE A 30 -12.48 10.05 -7.31
N SER A 31 -12.59 11.33 -7.67
CA SER A 31 -13.89 11.98 -7.92
C SER A 31 -13.96 12.77 -9.21
N GLY A 32 -12.83 13.25 -9.73
CA GLY A 32 -12.80 14.22 -10.83
C GLY A 32 -13.36 15.60 -10.42
N TYR A 33 -13.45 16.50 -11.38
CA TYR A 33 -14.02 17.82 -11.20
C TYR A 33 -14.75 18.28 -12.48
N GLY A 34 -16.00 18.78 -12.32
CA GLY A 34 -16.78 19.28 -13.45
C GLY A 34 -17.06 18.28 -14.57
N GLY A 35 -17.16 16.98 -14.26
CA GLY A 35 -17.36 15.92 -15.25
C GLY A 35 -16.08 15.51 -16.00
N MET A 36 -14.91 15.98 -15.55
CA MET A 36 -13.60 15.71 -16.13
C MET A 36 -12.68 15.06 -15.09
N PHE A 37 -11.77 14.20 -15.55
CA PHE A 37 -10.76 13.55 -14.71
C PHE A 37 -9.39 14.22 -14.86
N TYR A 38 -9.10 14.76 -16.03
CA TYR A 38 -7.80 15.36 -16.42
C TYR A 38 -6.65 14.34 -16.40
N PRO A 39 -6.71 13.27 -17.21
CA PRO A 39 -5.76 12.15 -17.18
C PRO A 39 -4.31 12.56 -17.38
N ASP A 40 -4.05 13.57 -18.19
CA ASP A 40 -2.70 14.07 -18.50
C ASP A 40 -2.17 15.11 -17.49
N ARG A 41 -3.01 15.51 -16.53
CA ARG A 41 -2.57 16.48 -15.52
C ARG A 41 -1.67 15.82 -14.50
N LYS A 42 -0.54 16.43 -14.24
CA LYS A 42 0.34 16.03 -13.16
C LYS A 42 -0.35 16.14 -11.80
N ILE A 43 -0.11 15.18 -10.94
CA ILE A 43 -0.71 15.12 -9.61
C ILE A 43 0.25 15.70 -8.56
N SER A 44 -0.27 16.44 -7.61
CA SER A 44 0.48 16.91 -6.44
C SER A 44 0.56 15.85 -5.34
N PHE A 45 1.49 16.02 -4.39
CA PHE A 45 1.55 15.15 -3.21
C PHE A 45 0.28 15.27 -2.35
N GLU A 46 -0.36 16.42 -2.31
CA GLU A 46 -1.63 16.64 -1.63
C GLU A 46 -2.75 15.83 -2.28
N ASP A 47 -2.88 15.87 -3.59
CA ASP A 47 -3.90 15.11 -4.33
C ASP A 47 -3.63 13.60 -4.23
N ALA A 48 -2.38 13.17 -4.38
CA ALA A 48 -1.99 11.78 -4.18
C ALA A 48 -2.30 11.29 -2.76
N SER A 49 -2.10 12.13 -1.73
CA SER A 49 -2.45 11.80 -0.35
C SER A 49 -3.92 11.43 -0.17
N VAL A 50 -4.82 12.10 -0.89
CA VAL A 50 -6.26 11.77 -0.83
C VAL A 50 -6.50 10.34 -1.30
N ILE A 51 -5.91 9.98 -2.42
CA ILE A 51 -6.05 8.65 -3.02
C ILE A 51 -5.50 7.58 -2.08
N PHE A 52 -4.26 7.74 -1.63
CA PHE A 52 -3.62 6.77 -0.73
C PHE A 52 -4.32 6.64 0.63
N CYS A 53 -4.77 7.76 1.21
CA CYS A 53 -5.54 7.72 2.46
C CYS A 53 -6.87 6.99 2.29
N LYS A 54 -7.57 7.19 1.16
CA LYS A 54 -8.82 6.47 0.89
C LYS A 54 -8.59 4.97 0.70
N ILE A 55 -7.53 4.57 -0.03
CA ILE A 55 -7.14 3.15 -0.18
C ILE A 55 -6.84 2.53 1.19
N MET A 56 -6.15 3.25 2.07
CA MET A 56 -5.84 2.79 3.43
C MET A 56 -7.04 2.81 4.40
N GLY A 57 -8.20 3.34 4.00
CA GLY A 57 -9.33 3.53 4.91
C GLY A 57 -9.16 4.69 5.90
N LEU A 58 -8.25 5.62 5.65
CA LEU A 58 -7.94 6.78 6.50
C LEU A 58 -8.78 8.02 6.18
N ASP A 59 -9.79 7.93 5.31
CA ASP A 59 -10.58 9.06 4.85
C ASP A 59 -11.22 9.85 6.01
N TYR A 60 -11.84 9.14 6.95
CA TYR A 60 -12.44 9.75 8.15
C TYR A 60 -11.40 10.40 9.06
N TYR A 61 -10.27 9.73 9.26
CA TYR A 61 -9.16 10.27 10.05
C TYR A 61 -8.60 11.54 9.44
N ALA A 62 -8.35 11.56 8.14
CA ALA A 62 -7.84 12.72 7.43
C ALA A 62 -8.83 13.90 7.48
N LYS A 63 -10.13 13.64 7.34
CA LYS A 63 -11.18 14.65 7.46
C LYS A 63 -11.24 15.27 8.87
N ALA A 64 -11.06 14.46 9.92
CA ALA A 64 -11.00 14.95 11.30
C ALA A 64 -9.75 15.82 11.56
N LEU A 65 -8.69 15.65 10.76
CA LEU A 65 -7.47 16.47 10.80
C LEU A 65 -7.52 17.67 9.82
N ASN A 66 -8.66 18.32 9.66
CA ASN A 66 -8.92 19.44 8.76
C ASN A 66 -9.02 19.08 7.25
N GLY A 67 -9.14 17.80 6.89
CA GLY A 67 -9.42 17.39 5.52
C GLY A 67 -8.36 17.81 4.50
N TYR A 68 -8.83 18.17 3.30
CA TYR A 68 -7.95 18.60 2.21
C TYR A 68 -7.48 20.05 2.38
N PRO A 69 -6.21 20.36 2.07
CA PRO A 69 -5.15 19.42 1.70
C PRO A 69 -4.41 18.83 2.91
N TYR A 70 -4.42 19.49 4.05
CA TYR A 70 -3.51 19.26 5.17
C TYR A 70 -3.75 17.95 5.92
N GLY A 71 -5.01 17.62 6.16
CA GLY A 71 -5.39 16.42 6.89
C GLY A 71 -4.94 15.16 6.16
N TYR A 72 -5.17 15.10 4.86
CA TYR A 72 -4.74 13.96 4.03
C TYR A 72 -3.22 13.86 3.91
N TYR A 73 -2.55 14.98 3.66
CA TYR A 73 -1.10 15.01 3.58
C TYR A 73 -0.43 14.55 4.88
N ASN A 74 -0.90 15.06 6.02
CA ASN A 74 -0.38 14.69 7.34
C ASN A 74 -0.70 13.22 7.68
N ALA A 75 -1.89 12.73 7.32
CA ALA A 75 -2.25 11.33 7.50
C ALA A 75 -1.34 10.41 6.66
N ALA A 76 -1.18 10.68 5.37
CA ALA A 76 -0.28 9.91 4.49
C ALA A 76 1.16 9.87 5.02
N LYS A 77 1.65 11.01 5.52
CA LYS A 77 2.98 11.12 6.13
C LYS A 77 3.08 10.29 7.42
N LYS A 78 2.09 10.42 8.32
CA LYS A 78 2.05 9.70 9.60
C LYS A 78 2.02 8.18 9.41
N PHE A 79 1.25 7.70 8.43
CA PHE A 79 1.11 6.27 8.16
C PHE A 79 2.14 5.73 7.15
N GLY A 80 3.18 6.51 6.86
CA GLY A 80 4.39 6.04 6.21
C GLY A 80 4.34 6.00 4.68
N ILE A 81 3.28 6.50 4.03
CA ILE A 81 3.19 6.53 2.55
C ILE A 81 4.37 7.28 1.94
N PHE A 82 4.83 8.34 2.58
CA PHE A 82 5.94 9.17 2.11
C PHE A 82 7.31 8.76 2.67
N LYS A 83 7.42 7.59 3.29
CA LYS A 83 8.69 7.11 3.84
C LYS A 83 9.77 7.02 2.77
N GLY A 84 10.88 7.74 2.98
CA GLY A 84 12.02 7.77 2.05
C GLY A 84 11.82 8.66 0.83
N LEU A 85 10.79 9.52 0.82
CA LEU A 85 10.57 10.54 -0.21
C LEU A 85 10.90 11.94 0.33
N LYS A 86 11.36 12.81 -0.59
CA LYS A 86 11.45 14.25 -0.34
C LYS A 86 10.14 14.88 -0.80
N THR A 87 9.25 15.13 0.14
CA THR A 87 7.93 15.67 -0.16
C THR A 87 7.87 17.12 0.26
N ASP A 88 7.89 18.04 -0.70
CA ASP A 88 7.59 19.44 -0.47
C ASP A 88 6.17 19.70 -1.01
N ARG A 89 5.41 20.50 -0.27
CA ARG A 89 4.03 20.82 -0.65
C ARG A 89 4.01 21.55 -1.99
N GLY A 90 3.01 21.24 -2.81
CA GLY A 90 2.85 21.81 -4.12
C GLY A 90 3.76 21.21 -5.18
N ASN A 91 4.67 20.31 -4.82
CA ASN A 91 5.46 19.59 -5.79
C ASN A 91 4.64 18.52 -6.50
N GLU A 92 4.96 18.32 -7.77
CA GLU A 92 4.40 17.24 -8.57
C GLU A 92 5.01 15.90 -8.18
N VAL A 93 4.16 14.86 -8.17
CA VAL A 93 4.59 13.47 -7.93
C VAL A 93 5.22 12.94 -9.21
N THR A 94 6.42 12.41 -9.11
CA THR A 94 7.08 11.71 -10.20
C THR A 94 6.67 10.25 -10.28
N TYR A 95 6.99 9.58 -11.40
CA TYR A 95 6.81 8.13 -11.53
C TYR A 95 7.55 7.36 -10.43
N GLN A 96 8.80 7.77 -10.13
CA GLN A 96 9.60 7.14 -9.07
C GLN A 96 8.96 7.31 -7.68
N ASP A 97 8.40 8.50 -7.39
CA ASP A 97 7.68 8.75 -6.15
C ASP A 97 6.44 7.85 -6.05
N THR A 98 5.69 7.71 -7.15
CA THR A 98 4.51 6.82 -7.21
C THR A 98 4.88 5.37 -6.89
N VAL A 99 5.92 4.84 -7.53
CA VAL A 99 6.41 3.47 -7.26
C VAL A 99 6.80 3.31 -5.79
N LYS A 100 7.49 4.30 -5.21
CA LYS A 100 7.86 4.27 -3.80
C LYS A 100 6.66 4.35 -2.86
N MET A 101 5.68 5.20 -3.18
CA MET A 101 4.42 5.28 -2.41
C MET A 101 3.63 3.96 -2.48
N LEU A 102 3.54 3.33 -3.64
CA LEU A 102 2.89 2.02 -3.79
C LEU A 102 3.62 0.93 -2.99
N TYR A 103 4.95 0.90 -3.06
CA TYR A 103 5.75 0.00 -2.23
C TYR A 103 5.47 0.22 -0.73
N ASN A 104 5.45 1.49 -0.30
CA ASN A 104 5.16 1.82 1.09
C ASN A 104 3.73 1.41 1.49
N LEU A 105 2.74 1.63 0.62
CA LEU A 105 1.36 1.21 0.84
C LEU A 105 1.26 -0.31 1.04
N LEU A 106 1.86 -1.10 0.15
CA LEU A 106 1.81 -2.56 0.21
C LEU A 106 2.40 -3.10 1.52
N ASN A 107 3.43 -2.43 2.05
CA ASN A 107 4.09 -2.79 3.31
C ASN A 107 3.52 -2.04 4.54
N ALA A 108 2.55 -1.15 4.35
CA ALA A 108 1.92 -0.46 5.46
C ALA A 108 1.05 -1.42 6.27
N PRO A 109 0.97 -1.23 7.60
CA PRO A 109 0.03 -1.97 8.41
C PRO A 109 -1.40 -1.66 8.01
N LEU A 110 -2.29 -2.63 8.13
CA LEU A 110 -3.72 -2.40 7.96
C LEU A 110 -4.23 -1.47 9.07
N VAL A 111 -5.14 -0.60 8.69
CA VAL A 111 -5.79 0.31 9.63
C VAL A 111 -7.29 0.13 9.63
N GLN A 112 -7.89 0.20 10.79
CA GLN A 112 -9.33 0.15 10.99
C GLN A 112 -9.77 1.40 11.74
N ASN A 113 -10.77 2.11 11.21
CA ASN A 113 -11.36 3.23 11.91
C ASN A 113 -12.38 2.70 12.93
N LEU A 114 -12.16 3.01 14.20
CA LEU A 114 -13.09 2.72 15.28
C LEU A 114 -13.80 4.02 15.68
N LYS A 115 -15.13 4.01 15.68
CA LYS A 115 -15.93 5.07 16.27
C LYS A 115 -16.03 4.83 17.77
N THR A 116 -15.56 5.78 18.56
CA THR A 116 -15.82 5.77 19.99
C THR A 116 -17.18 6.43 20.30
N PRO A 117 -17.83 6.11 21.44
CA PRO A 117 -19.08 6.74 21.86
C PRO A 117 -18.99 8.29 21.94
N ASP A 118 -17.82 8.82 22.23
CA ASP A 118 -17.54 10.25 22.39
C ASP A 118 -17.19 10.99 21.10
N SER A 119 -17.47 10.37 19.94
CA SER A 119 -17.21 10.95 18.60
C SER A 119 -15.73 11.09 18.21
N ASP A 120 -14.81 10.63 19.02
CA ASP A 120 -13.39 10.59 18.66
C ASP A 120 -13.12 9.47 17.65
N ILE A 121 -12.39 9.80 16.60
CA ILE A 121 -11.97 8.82 15.61
C ILE A 121 -10.66 8.19 16.09
N VAL A 122 -10.73 6.95 16.54
CA VAL A 122 -9.57 6.16 16.87
C VAL A 122 -9.22 5.28 15.67
N VAL A 123 -7.96 5.33 15.27
CA VAL A 123 -7.43 4.43 14.25
C VAL A 123 -6.72 3.28 14.94
N ASP A 124 -7.28 2.09 14.82
CA ASP A 124 -6.61 0.85 15.22
C ASP A 124 -5.64 0.43 14.13
N VAL A 125 -4.39 0.18 14.51
CA VAL A 125 -3.30 -0.20 13.60
C VAL A 125 -2.98 -1.66 13.84
N LYS A 126 -3.27 -2.50 12.85
CA LYS A 126 -2.93 -3.92 12.84
C LYS A 126 -1.47 -4.11 12.48
N LYS A 127 -0.57 -4.02 13.46
CA LYS A 127 0.89 -3.99 13.22
C LYS A 127 1.43 -5.23 12.51
N ASP A 128 0.80 -6.37 12.74
CA ASP A 128 1.22 -7.66 12.19
C ASP A 128 0.52 -8.02 10.87
N GLU A 129 -0.38 -7.15 10.40
CA GLU A 129 -1.11 -7.33 9.16
C GLU A 129 -0.76 -6.19 8.19
N THR A 130 -0.28 -6.53 7.00
CA THR A 130 0.01 -5.56 5.94
C THR A 130 -0.96 -5.74 4.77
N PHE A 131 -1.07 -4.72 3.89
CA PHE A 131 -1.82 -4.87 2.64
C PHE A 131 -1.33 -6.05 1.82
N LEU A 132 0.00 -6.21 1.72
CA LEU A 132 0.62 -7.30 0.96
C LEU A 132 0.25 -8.68 1.55
N GLY A 133 0.29 -8.81 2.88
CA GLY A 133 -0.08 -10.03 3.57
C GLY A 133 -1.56 -10.36 3.43
N SER A 134 -2.43 -9.39 3.71
CA SER A 134 -3.88 -9.62 3.79
C SER A 134 -4.57 -9.78 2.44
N TYR A 135 -4.11 -9.08 1.40
CA TYR A 135 -4.75 -9.14 0.07
C TYR A 135 -4.05 -10.08 -0.91
N TYR A 136 -2.75 -10.34 -0.71
CA TYR A 136 -1.95 -11.12 -1.67
C TYR A 136 -1.29 -12.35 -1.05
N SER A 137 -1.46 -12.58 0.27
CA SER A 137 -0.83 -13.68 1.02
C SER A 137 0.69 -13.70 0.88
N VAL A 138 1.30 -12.52 0.72
CA VAL A 138 2.75 -12.34 0.63
C VAL A 138 3.25 -11.71 1.90
N TYR A 139 4.10 -12.42 2.60
CA TYR A 139 4.63 -12.02 3.90
C TYR A 139 6.13 -11.77 3.78
N ARG A 140 6.63 -10.81 4.56
CA ARG A 140 8.05 -10.54 4.69
C ARG A 140 8.55 -11.18 5.98
N ALA A 141 9.56 -12.02 5.87
CA ALA A 141 10.31 -12.52 7.00
C ALA A 141 11.71 -11.90 7.00
N GLU A 142 12.18 -11.49 8.16
CA GLU A 142 13.54 -10.99 8.38
C GLU A 142 14.10 -11.70 9.60
N GLY A 143 15.36 -12.14 9.53
CA GLY A 143 16.01 -12.84 10.60
C GLY A 143 17.24 -13.60 10.10
N THR A 144 17.84 -14.37 10.97
CA THR A 144 19.01 -15.20 10.61
C THR A 144 18.54 -16.45 9.90
N LEU A 145 19.11 -16.71 8.72
CA LEU A 145 18.87 -17.94 7.97
C LEU A 145 19.61 -19.11 8.66
N GLU A 146 18.89 -19.95 9.37
CA GLU A 146 19.45 -21.02 10.20
C GLU A 146 19.63 -22.33 9.46
N THR A 147 18.73 -22.63 8.50
CA THR A 147 18.81 -23.85 7.68
C THR A 147 18.48 -23.58 6.23
N VAL A 148 19.10 -24.30 5.31
CA VAL A 148 18.78 -24.34 3.88
C VAL A 148 18.83 -25.80 3.43
N GLY A 149 17.69 -26.37 3.06
CA GLY A 149 17.61 -27.78 2.72
C GLY A 149 18.22 -28.65 3.83
N ASN A 150 19.19 -29.47 3.50
CA ASN A 150 19.88 -30.36 4.43
C ASN A 150 21.07 -29.69 5.16
N SER A 151 21.30 -28.40 4.97
CA SER A 151 22.40 -27.65 5.59
C SER A 151 21.89 -26.80 6.76
N SER A 152 22.63 -26.75 7.85
CA SER A 152 22.26 -26.00 9.06
C SER A 152 23.45 -25.33 9.71
N VAL A 153 23.21 -24.16 10.31
CA VAL A 153 24.19 -23.45 11.17
C VAL A 153 24.24 -24.09 12.56
N LYS A 154 23.15 -24.70 13.01
CA LYS A 154 23.05 -25.34 14.32
C LYS A 154 23.16 -26.85 14.19
N TYR A 155 23.98 -27.48 15.03
CA TYR A 155 24.00 -28.92 15.21
C TYR A 155 22.60 -29.36 15.70
N ASP A 156 22.01 -30.37 15.08
CA ASP A 156 20.73 -30.97 15.53
C ASP A 156 19.44 -30.29 15.02
N SER A 157 19.45 -29.57 13.92
CA SER A 157 18.20 -29.10 13.32
C SER A 157 17.65 -30.10 12.32
N ASN A 158 16.36 -30.45 12.45
CA ASN A 158 15.64 -31.24 11.45
C ASN A 158 15.49 -30.36 10.18
N CYS A 159 16.36 -30.59 9.23
CA CYS A 159 16.32 -29.92 7.93
C CYS A 159 15.54 -30.80 6.95
N SER A 160 14.68 -30.22 6.15
CA SER A 160 13.98 -30.91 5.06
C SER A 160 14.41 -30.32 3.72
N GLU A 161 14.51 -31.16 2.71
CA GLU A 161 14.72 -30.69 1.33
C GLU A 161 13.66 -29.64 0.97
N ASN A 162 14.04 -28.63 0.22
CA ASN A 162 13.16 -27.52 -0.21
C ASN A 162 12.56 -26.67 0.94
N THR A 163 13.24 -26.60 2.07
CA THR A 163 12.87 -25.69 3.16
C THR A 163 14.02 -24.79 3.58
N ILE A 164 13.67 -23.61 4.08
CA ILE A 164 14.57 -22.70 4.79
C ILE A 164 14.00 -22.40 6.17
N THR A 165 14.84 -22.16 7.15
CA THR A 165 14.41 -21.72 8.48
C THR A 165 15.05 -20.37 8.79
N ILE A 166 14.20 -19.41 9.16
CA ILE A 166 14.57 -18.05 9.58
C ILE A 166 14.09 -17.87 11.01
N ASP A 167 14.99 -17.64 11.95
CA ASP A 167 14.70 -17.48 13.39
C ASP A 167 13.73 -18.56 13.93
N GLY A 168 13.95 -19.82 13.57
CA GLY A 168 13.15 -20.95 14.02
C GLY A 168 11.85 -21.21 13.28
N VAL A 169 11.48 -20.37 12.30
CA VAL A 169 10.28 -20.55 11.47
C VAL A 169 10.67 -21.14 10.11
N SER A 170 10.04 -22.26 9.74
CA SER A 170 10.34 -22.96 8.48
C SER A 170 9.42 -22.48 7.34
N TYR A 171 10.01 -22.29 6.17
CA TYR A 171 9.35 -21.87 4.94
C TYR A 171 9.72 -22.83 3.80
N ASN A 172 8.77 -23.13 2.93
CA ASN A 172 9.04 -23.87 1.71
C ASN A 172 9.70 -22.97 0.67
N THR A 173 10.66 -23.51 -0.08
CA THR A 173 11.34 -22.79 -1.16
C THR A 173 11.68 -23.72 -2.30
N ASP A 174 11.67 -23.19 -3.51
CA ASP A 174 12.17 -23.82 -4.74
C ASP A 174 13.57 -23.30 -5.14
N LYS A 175 14.14 -22.41 -4.33
CA LYS A 175 15.45 -21.77 -4.60
C LYS A 175 16.50 -22.20 -3.60
N ASP A 176 17.74 -22.23 -4.07
CA ASP A 176 18.90 -22.40 -3.23
C ASP A 176 19.30 -21.06 -2.58
N TYR A 177 19.42 -21.07 -1.28
CA TYR A 177 19.86 -19.93 -0.47
C TYR A 177 21.12 -20.24 0.35
N LEU A 178 21.88 -21.26 -0.04
CA LEU A 178 23.04 -21.73 0.74
C LEU A 178 24.08 -20.64 0.99
N ASP A 179 24.30 -19.75 0.04
CA ASP A 179 25.24 -18.63 0.15
C ASP A 179 24.86 -17.62 1.24
N TYR A 180 23.61 -17.64 1.72
CA TYR A 180 23.09 -16.74 2.75
C TYR A 180 22.97 -17.40 4.12
N LEU A 181 23.39 -18.68 4.24
CA LEU A 181 23.28 -19.42 5.49
C LEU A 181 24.08 -18.75 6.62
N GLY A 182 23.42 -18.42 7.72
CA GLY A 182 23.99 -17.73 8.87
C GLY A 182 24.03 -16.20 8.77
N MET A 183 23.40 -15.64 7.74
CA MET A 183 23.24 -14.17 7.58
C MET A 183 21.94 -13.67 8.20
#